data_261cd814b33449c7ec6ff8d228960da5
#
_entry.id   261cd814b33449c7ec6ff8d228960da5
#
_cell.length_a   1.000
_cell.length_b   1.000
_cell.length_c   1.000
_cell.angle_alpha   90.00
_cell.angle_beta   90.00
_cell.angle_gamma   90.00
#
_symmetry.space_group_name_H-M   'P 1'
#
loop_
_entity.id
_entity.type
_entity.pdbx_description
1 polymer ?
#
loop_
_entity_poly.entity_id
_entity_poly.type
_entity_poly.pdbx_seq_one_letter_code
_entity_poly.pdbx_strand_id
1 'polypeptide(L)'
;MGFEILDFPCDQFEHQAPGTNEEIVAFCDANFGITFTHYGKIDVNGEHALPLYQYLKSQKGLAGFDEEHPLATIVESMLERTHPDYKETPDIKWNFTKFLIDRDGNVVERFEPTTDMDVVREKIENYL
;
A
#
# COMPACT_ATOMS: atom_id res chain seq x y z
N MET A 1 -0.19 22.20 5.61
CA MET A 1 1.13 21.71 5.97
C MET A 1 1.89 21.06 4.82
N GLY A 2 1.36 21.05 3.63
CA GLY A 2 2.01 20.52 2.45
C GLY A 2 2.09 18.99 2.41
N PHE A 3 1.12 18.31 3.00
CA PHE A 3 1.01 16.86 3.02
C PHE A 3 -0.24 16.41 2.26
N GLU A 4 -0.09 15.42 1.40
CA GLU A 4 -1.16 14.84 0.60
C GLU A 4 -1.16 13.33 0.71
N ILE A 5 -2.32 12.71 0.61
CA ILE A 5 -2.49 11.27 0.48
C ILE A 5 -3.10 10.99 -0.88
N LEU A 6 -2.49 10.09 -1.64
CA LEU A 6 -3.00 9.60 -2.92
C LEU A 6 -3.40 8.14 -2.75
N ASP A 7 -4.68 7.84 -2.98
CA ASP A 7 -5.22 6.51 -2.82
C ASP A 7 -5.42 5.83 -4.18
N PHE A 8 -4.84 4.64 -4.33
CA PHE A 8 -4.93 3.84 -5.55
C PHE A 8 -5.55 2.48 -5.20
N PRO A 9 -6.87 2.32 -5.34
CA PRO A 9 -7.53 1.04 -5.08
C PRO A 9 -7.00 -0.07 -5.97
N CYS A 10 -6.90 -1.30 -5.43
CA CYS A 10 -6.41 -2.46 -6.14
C CYS A 10 -7.17 -3.70 -5.68
N ASP A 11 -7.54 -4.58 -6.64
CA ASP A 11 -8.29 -5.81 -6.37
C ASP A 11 -7.44 -7.08 -6.44
N GLN A 12 -6.11 -6.95 -6.48
CA GLN A 12 -5.21 -8.10 -6.62
C GLN A 12 -4.99 -8.89 -5.33
N PHE A 13 -5.53 -8.42 -4.19
CA PHE A 13 -5.32 -9.06 -2.88
C PHE A 13 -6.64 -9.62 -2.36
N GLU A 14 -6.90 -10.89 -2.66
CA GLU A 14 -8.09 -11.63 -2.26
C GLU A 14 -9.41 -10.95 -2.68
N HIS A 15 -9.38 -10.18 -3.78
CA HIS A 15 -10.54 -9.46 -4.31
C HIS A 15 -11.27 -8.62 -3.27
N GLN A 16 -10.53 -7.89 -2.43
CA GLN A 16 -11.10 -7.05 -1.39
C GLN A 16 -11.61 -5.69 -1.87
N ALA A 17 -11.37 -5.35 -3.14
CA ALA A 17 -11.87 -4.14 -3.76
C ALA A 17 -12.53 -4.44 -5.11
N PRO A 18 -13.59 -5.30 -5.16
CA PRO A 18 -14.14 -5.79 -6.42
C PRO A 18 -15.07 -4.80 -7.13
N GLY A 19 -15.52 -3.75 -6.45
CA GLY A 19 -16.46 -2.78 -7.02
C GLY A 19 -15.89 -1.90 -8.11
N THR A 20 -16.75 -1.14 -8.78
CA THR A 20 -16.32 -0.10 -9.71
C THR A 20 -15.65 1.05 -8.95
N ASN A 21 -14.99 1.96 -9.69
CA ASN A 21 -14.36 3.12 -9.06
C ASN A 21 -15.37 3.96 -8.27
N GLU A 22 -16.56 4.17 -8.81
CA GLU A 22 -17.65 4.90 -8.16
C GLU A 22 -18.14 4.19 -6.90
N GLU A 23 -18.28 2.88 -6.94
CA GLU A 23 -18.70 2.07 -5.79
C GLU A 23 -17.67 2.11 -4.67
N ILE A 24 -16.38 2.06 -5.01
CA ILE A 24 -15.27 2.14 -4.05
C ILE A 24 -15.26 3.50 -3.37
N VAL A 25 -15.37 4.58 -4.13
CA VAL A 25 -15.41 5.94 -3.58
C VAL A 25 -16.61 6.11 -2.66
N ALA A 26 -17.79 5.66 -3.07
CA ALA A 26 -19.00 5.74 -2.27
C ALA A 26 -18.88 4.93 -0.97
N PHE A 27 -18.29 3.74 -1.04
CA PHE A 27 -18.06 2.90 0.13
C PHE A 27 -17.11 3.58 1.13
N CYS A 28 -15.99 4.12 0.65
CA CYS A 28 -15.01 4.80 1.50
C CYS A 28 -15.59 6.05 2.16
N ASP A 29 -16.36 6.84 1.40
CA ASP A 29 -17.02 8.04 1.92
C ASP A 29 -18.06 7.70 2.98
N ALA A 30 -18.92 6.70 2.70
CA ALA A 30 -19.99 6.32 3.61
C ALA A 30 -19.51 5.67 4.90
N ASN A 31 -18.41 4.91 4.87
CA ASN A 31 -17.93 4.12 6.01
C ASN A 31 -16.78 4.77 6.78
N PHE A 32 -15.97 5.60 6.13
CA PHE A 32 -14.74 6.14 6.70
C PHE A 32 -14.63 7.66 6.61
N GLY A 33 -15.54 8.33 5.89
CA GLY A 33 -15.49 9.80 5.75
C GLY A 33 -14.19 10.29 5.12
N ILE A 34 -13.69 9.59 4.11
CA ILE A 34 -12.40 9.90 3.48
C ILE A 34 -12.47 11.24 2.75
N THR A 35 -11.48 12.09 2.98
CA THR A 35 -11.41 13.45 2.39
C THR A 35 -10.30 13.60 1.36
N PHE A 36 -9.33 12.69 1.30
CA PHE A 36 -8.25 12.74 0.31
C PHE A 36 -8.69 12.16 -1.04
N THR A 37 -7.90 12.43 -2.08
CA THR A 37 -8.23 12.04 -3.45
C THR A 37 -8.14 10.52 -3.64
N HIS A 38 -9.20 9.94 -4.22
CA HIS A 38 -9.22 8.55 -4.70
C HIS A 38 -8.95 8.54 -6.19
N TYR A 39 -7.96 7.75 -6.61
CA TYR A 39 -7.71 7.50 -8.02
C TYR A 39 -8.45 6.24 -8.46
N GLY A 40 -8.49 5.99 -9.77
CA GLY A 40 -9.13 4.79 -10.31
C GLY A 40 -8.41 3.51 -9.88
N LYS A 41 -9.13 2.39 -9.89
CA LYS A 41 -8.58 1.07 -9.59
C LYS A 41 -7.45 0.74 -10.56
N ILE A 42 -6.35 0.20 -10.04
CA ILE A 42 -5.15 -0.16 -10.80
C ILE A 42 -4.64 -1.54 -10.40
N ASP A 43 -3.70 -2.06 -11.18
CA ASP A 43 -2.83 -3.15 -10.75
C ASP A 43 -1.53 -2.57 -10.21
N VAL A 44 -1.00 -3.16 -9.16
CA VAL A 44 0.27 -2.76 -8.54
C VAL A 44 1.37 -3.79 -8.77
N ASN A 45 1.01 -5.01 -9.14
CA ASN A 45 1.91 -6.11 -9.44
C ASN A 45 1.62 -6.67 -10.82
N GLY A 46 2.64 -7.33 -11.41
CA GLY A 46 2.51 -8.05 -12.67
C GLY A 46 2.67 -7.18 -13.91
N GLU A 47 2.31 -7.75 -15.04
CA GLU A 47 2.52 -7.17 -16.37
C GLU A 47 1.79 -5.85 -16.57
N HIS A 48 0.61 -5.71 -15.98
CA HIS A 48 -0.25 -4.54 -16.12
C HIS A 48 -0.16 -3.55 -14.97
N ALA A 49 0.86 -3.68 -14.11
CA ALA A 49 1.06 -2.74 -13.00
C ALA A 49 1.24 -1.31 -13.53
N LEU A 50 0.61 -0.36 -12.83
CA LEU A 50 0.75 1.06 -13.17
C LEU A 50 2.25 1.44 -13.15
N PRO A 51 2.75 2.19 -14.14
CA PRO A 51 4.17 2.60 -14.17
C PRO A 51 4.67 3.25 -12.87
N LEU A 52 3.82 4.02 -12.19
CA LEU A 52 4.14 4.59 -10.89
C LEU A 52 4.55 3.50 -9.89
N TYR A 53 3.80 2.40 -9.81
CA TYR A 53 4.11 1.31 -8.87
C TYR A 53 5.32 0.50 -9.30
N GLN A 54 5.58 0.37 -10.59
CA GLN A 54 6.82 -0.23 -11.06
C GLN A 54 8.03 0.58 -10.57
N TYR A 55 7.94 1.90 -10.65
CA TYR A 55 8.96 2.80 -10.14
C TYR A 55 9.10 2.72 -8.61
N LEU A 56 8.00 2.82 -7.88
CA LEU A 56 8.02 2.76 -6.41
C LEU A 56 8.66 1.47 -5.90
N LYS A 57 8.28 0.33 -6.46
CA LYS A 57 8.85 -0.97 -6.10
C LYS A 57 10.35 -1.05 -6.41
N SER A 58 10.80 -0.40 -7.48
CA SER A 58 12.23 -0.36 -7.82
C SER A 58 13.05 0.44 -6.83
N GLN A 59 12.44 1.37 -6.12
CA GLN A 59 13.11 2.25 -5.15
C GLN A 59 13.12 1.67 -3.74
N LYS A 60 12.05 0.98 -3.34
CA LYS A 60 11.93 0.38 -2.00
C LYS A 60 11.28 -0.99 -2.10
N GLY A 61 12.01 -2.01 -1.69
CA GLY A 61 11.51 -3.38 -1.61
C GLY A 61 10.72 -3.64 -0.34
N LEU A 62 10.41 -4.92 -0.10
CA LEU A 62 9.68 -5.34 1.09
C LEU A 62 10.38 -4.88 2.37
N ALA A 63 9.64 -4.18 3.23
CA ALA A 63 10.17 -3.65 4.49
C ALA A 63 10.09 -4.67 5.64
N GLY A 64 9.41 -5.80 5.43
CA GLY A 64 9.15 -6.80 6.46
C GLY A 64 7.84 -6.54 7.20
N PHE A 65 7.31 -7.59 7.82
CA PHE A 65 6.08 -7.52 8.59
C PHE A 65 6.39 -7.45 10.08
N ASP A 66 5.61 -6.63 10.80
CA ASP A 66 5.66 -6.60 12.26
C ASP A 66 4.96 -7.86 12.79
N GLU A 67 5.72 -8.80 13.32
CA GLU A 67 5.21 -10.10 13.77
C GLU A 67 4.23 -10.00 14.94
N GLU A 68 4.25 -8.90 15.68
CA GLU A 68 3.30 -8.67 16.77
C GLU A 68 1.92 -8.24 16.24
N HIS A 69 1.83 -7.80 14.99
CA HIS A 69 0.55 -7.42 14.41
C HIS A 69 -0.26 -8.65 14.00
N PRO A 70 -1.56 -8.72 14.37
CA PRO A 70 -2.40 -9.89 14.04
C PRO A 70 -2.44 -10.24 12.56
N LEU A 71 -2.37 -9.23 11.69
CA LEU A 71 -2.40 -9.42 10.24
C LEU A 71 -1.15 -10.12 9.71
N ALA A 72 -0.01 -9.99 10.37
CA ALA A 72 1.26 -10.54 9.89
C ALA A 72 1.19 -12.06 9.70
N THR A 73 0.73 -12.79 10.70
CA THR A 73 0.61 -14.25 10.63
C THR A 73 -0.29 -14.69 9.48
N ILE A 74 -1.42 -14.00 9.29
CA ILE A 74 -2.40 -14.33 8.26
C ILE A 74 -1.79 -14.11 6.87
N VAL A 75 -1.19 -12.95 6.64
CA VAL A 75 -0.60 -12.59 5.35
C VAL A 75 0.61 -13.47 5.03
N GLU A 76 1.50 -13.67 5.99
CA GLU A 76 2.68 -14.52 5.79
C GLU A 76 2.30 -15.96 5.47
N SER A 77 1.34 -16.53 6.19
CA SER A 77 0.86 -17.89 5.91
C SER A 77 0.27 -18.02 4.51
N MET A 78 -0.48 -17.01 4.07
CA MET A 78 -1.04 -16.98 2.72
C MET A 78 0.08 -16.88 1.68
N LEU A 79 1.06 -16.00 1.88
CA LEU A 79 2.17 -15.80 0.95
C LEU A 79 3.05 -17.05 0.84
N GLU A 80 3.33 -17.72 1.94
CA GLU A 80 4.09 -18.97 1.94
C GLU A 80 3.45 -20.05 1.07
N ARG A 81 2.10 -20.08 1.03
CA ARG A 81 1.35 -21.03 0.20
C ARG A 81 1.29 -20.63 -1.27
N THR A 82 1.10 -19.32 -1.53
CA THR A 82 0.79 -18.82 -2.88
C THR A 82 2.01 -18.25 -3.60
N HIS A 83 2.94 -17.68 -2.87
CA HIS A 83 4.13 -17.01 -3.41
C HIS A 83 5.33 -17.26 -2.47
N PRO A 84 5.90 -18.49 -2.45
CA PRO A 84 6.96 -18.83 -1.49
C PRO A 84 8.21 -17.97 -1.60
N ASP A 85 8.42 -17.31 -2.73
CA ASP A 85 9.54 -16.40 -2.98
C ASP A 85 9.22 -14.93 -2.62
N TYR A 86 8.15 -14.67 -1.86
CA TYR A 86 7.68 -13.31 -1.60
C TYR A 86 8.74 -12.41 -0.95
N LYS A 87 9.66 -12.98 -0.17
CA LYS A 87 10.74 -12.22 0.49
C LYS A 87 11.81 -11.75 -0.49
N GLU A 88 11.89 -12.36 -1.65
CA GLU A 88 12.91 -12.09 -2.66
C GLU A 88 12.47 -11.07 -3.71
N THR A 89 11.20 -10.68 -3.71
CA THR A 89 10.65 -9.75 -4.69
C THR A 89 10.18 -8.45 -4.03
N PRO A 90 10.23 -7.30 -4.75
CA PRO A 90 9.72 -6.03 -4.23
C PRO A 90 8.21 -5.88 -4.41
N ASP A 91 7.50 -6.87 -4.94
CA ASP A 91 6.08 -6.80 -5.19
C ASP A 91 5.29 -6.38 -3.95
N ILE A 92 4.17 -5.70 -4.17
CA ILE A 92 3.24 -5.33 -3.11
C ILE A 92 2.59 -6.62 -2.60
N LYS A 93 2.57 -6.81 -1.29
CA LYS A 93 2.15 -8.08 -0.68
C LYS A 93 0.71 -8.07 -0.20
N TRP A 94 0.16 -6.90 0.13
CA TRP A 94 -1.19 -6.79 0.65
C TRP A 94 -1.72 -5.36 0.49
N ASN A 95 -3.01 -5.17 0.75
CA ASN A 95 -3.65 -3.86 0.78
C ASN A 95 -3.01 -2.94 1.85
N PHE A 96 -3.15 -1.65 1.66
CA PHE A 96 -2.65 -0.60 2.55
C PHE A 96 -1.12 -0.48 2.65
N THR A 97 -0.39 -1.09 1.73
CA THR A 97 1.04 -0.79 1.58
C THR A 97 1.19 0.68 1.17
N LYS A 98 2.13 1.38 1.78
CA LYS A 98 2.30 2.82 1.60
C LYS A 98 3.73 3.15 1.20
N PHE A 99 3.86 4.19 0.39
CA PHE A 99 5.17 4.77 0.05
C PHE A 99 5.15 6.24 0.44
N LEU A 100 6.20 6.69 1.12
CA LEU A 100 6.39 8.09 1.47
C LEU A 100 7.33 8.73 0.47
N ILE A 101 6.88 9.83 -0.13
CA ILE A 101 7.63 10.62 -1.11
C ILE A 101 7.94 11.97 -0.49
N ASP A 102 9.20 12.40 -0.53
CA ASP A 102 9.58 13.69 -0.01
C ASP A 102 9.27 14.85 -0.97
N ARG A 103 9.58 16.08 -0.57
CA ARG A 103 9.29 17.27 -1.37
C ARG A 103 10.09 17.35 -2.68
N ASP A 104 11.19 16.61 -2.77
CA ASP A 104 12.04 16.55 -3.96
C ASP A 104 11.66 15.40 -4.90
N GLY A 105 10.64 14.62 -4.55
CA GLY A 105 10.18 13.49 -5.35
C GLY A 105 10.92 12.18 -5.07
N ASN A 106 11.71 12.11 -4.02
CA ASN A 106 12.42 10.89 -3.65
C ASN A 106 11.51 9.95 -2.85
N VAL A 107 11.56 8.65 -3.15
CA VAL A 107 10.86 7.63 -2.38
C VAL A 107 11.73 7.32 -1.16
N VAL A 108 11.31 7.79 0.02
CA VAL A 108 12.13 7.74 1.22
C VAL A 108 11.76 6.59 2.17
N GLU A 109 10.51 6.12 2.13
CA GLU A 109 10.06 5.01 2.97
C GLU A 109 9.02 4.16 2.25
N ARG A 110 8.99 2.88 2.59
CA ARG A 110 7.88 1.96 2.27
C ARG A 110 7.37 1.37 3.58
N PHE A 111 6.06 1.37 3.75
CA PHE A 111 5.42 0.81 4.94
C PHE A 111 4.53 -0.36 4.53
N GLU A 112 4.78 -1.55 5.09
CA GLU A 112 3.87 -2.68 4.95
C GLU A 112 2.62 -2.44 5.80
N PRO A 113 1.50 -3.11 5.50
CA PRO A 113 0.24 -2.86 6.23
C PRO A 113 0.29 -3.20 7.72
N THR A 114 1.28 -3.97 8.16
CA THR A 114 1.48 -4.31 9.56
C THR A 114 2.19 -3.22 10.36
N THR A 115 2.70 -2.18 9.72
CA THR A 115 3.38 -1.08 10.40
C THR A 115 2.36 -0.24 11.18
N ASP A 116 2.64 0.02 12.46
CA ASP A 116 1.80 0.85 13.31
C ASP A 116 1.67 2.26 12.70
N MET A 117 0.45 2.80 12.69
CA MET A 117 0.18 4.12 12.12
C MET A 117 0.88 5.25 12.87
N ASP A 118 1.20 5.08 14.15
CA ASP A 118 1.99 6.07 14.90
C ASP A 118 3.41 6.15 14.37
N VAL A 119 4.00 5.02 13.95
CA VAL A 119 5.32 4.98 13.29
C VAL A 119 5.27 5.69 11.94
N VAL A 120 4.23 5.41 11.15
CA VAL A 120 4.02 6.08 9.85
C VAL A 120 3.93 7.59 10.04
N ARG A 121 3.12 8.03 11.00
CA ARG A 121 2.95 9.45 11.32
C ARG A 121 4.27 10.12 11.70
N GLU A 122 5.04 9.50 12.57
CA GLU A 122 6.33 10.02 13.00
C GLU A 122 7.29 10.20 11.82
N LYS A 123 7.32 9.22 10.92
CA LYS A 123 8.15 9.30 9.70
C LYS A 123 7.70 10.45 8.79
N ILE A 124 6.39 10.61 8.59
CA ILE A 124 5.84 11.71 7.80
C ILE A 124 6.27 13.07 8.40
N GLU A 125 6.16 13.22 9.72
CA GLU A 125 6.53 14.46 10.40
C GLU A 125 8.00 14.84 10.18
N ASN A 126 8.89 13.88 10.02
CA ASN A 126 10.31 14.13 9.76
C ASN A 126 10.57 14.78 8.39
N TYR A 127 9.62 14.71 7.46
CA TYR A 127 9.75 15.25 6.11
C TYR A 127 8.85 16.47 5.83
N LEU A 128 8.13 16.93 6.82
CA LEU A 128 7.26 18.12 6.69
C LEU A 128 8.01 19.47 6.74
#